data_9446b980e38a31b1f54b5293f79312db
#
_entry.id   9446b980e38a31b1f54b5293f79312db
#
_cell.length_a   1.000
_cell.length_b   1.000
_cell.length_c   1.000
_cell.angle_alpha   90.00
_cell.angle_beta   90.00
_cell.angle_gamma   90.00
#
_symmetry.space_group_name_H-M   'P 1'
#
loop_
_entity.id
_entity.type
_entity.pdbx_description
1 polymer ?
#
loop_
_entity_poly.entity_id
_entity_poly.type
_entity_poly.pdbx_seq_one_letter_code
_entity_poly.pdbx_strand_id
1 'polypeptide(L)'
;MHVDYKSSRIKQYFKEERALRTETIINNTRDFGLGRRLCNLPALRAIGFAANRRVLEVERISQHCHLAESVFEQVNSPRLVDGQRAAALPFGNPRATALLQALCLFILLPEGFRKAALLGLSIEDYTPGRMTYDLCRLRLHGLIARIPHTQRYEATHLGKSVALFFTKPNARVLRPGLSQLLDGCPEAPNRPLAEAVKRLDAAFDELIAEAKLAARNLTHLRRKNAPKAG
;
A
#
# COMPACT_ATOMS: atom_id res chain seq x y z
N MET A 1 -6.45 -5.22 18.82
CA MET A 1 -6.40 -4.14 17.80
C MET A 1 -7.74 -3.40 17.78
N HIS A 2 -7.75 -2.11 17.45
CA HIS A 2 -9.00 -1.39 17.15
C HIS A 2 -8.78 -0.43 15.98
N VAL A 3 -9.85 -0.16 15.23
CA VAL A 3 -9.90 0.78 14.11
C VAL A 3 -11.11 1.67 14.31
N ASP A 4 -10.88 2.97 14.35
CA ASP A 4 -11.96 3.97 14.50
C ASP A 4 -12.38 4.52 13.14
N TYR A 5 -13.69 4.66 12.94
CA TYR A 5 -14.29 5.32 11.81
C TYR A 5 -15.39 6.26 12.31
N LYS A 6 -15.13 7.56 12.26
CA LYS A 6 -16.01 8.58 12.85
C LYS A 6 -16.28 8.24 14.32
N SER A 7 -17.55 8.09 14.72
CA SER A 7 -17.94 7.69 16.07
C SER A 7 -18.06 6.17 16.26
N SER A 8 -17.82 5.38 15.21
CA SER A 8 -17.94 3.92 15.24
C SER A 8 -16.57 3.25 15.33
N ARG A 9 -16.50 2.04 15.85
CA ARG A 9 -15.26 1.32 16.13
C ARG A 9 -15.33 -0.14 15.75
N ILE A 10 -14.29 -0.64 15.12
CA ILE A 10 -14.04 -2.07 14.95
C ILE A 10 -13.05 -2.50 16.04
N LYS A 11 -13.39 -3.52 16.81
CA LYS A 11 -12.51 -4.15 17.80
C LYS A 11 -12.17 -5.56 17.38
N GLN A 12 -10.91 -5.94 17.59
CA GLN A 12 -10.45 -7.31 17.38
C GLN A 12 -9.65 -7.74 18.61
N TYR A 13 -10.01 -8.87 19.19
CA TYR A 13 -9.39 -9.41 20.39
C TYR A 13 -9.54 -10.93 20.47
N PHE A 14 -8.66 -11.57 21.23
CA PHE A 14 -8.80 -12.99 21.56
C PHE A 14 -9.78 -13.14 22.70
N LYS A 15 -10.81 -13.96 22.48
CA LYS A 15 -11.74 -14.36 23.54
C LYS A 15 -11.26 -15.69 24.12
N GLU A 16 -11.03 -15.72 25.44
CA GLU A 16 -10.61 -16.92 26.19
C GLU A 16 -9.36 -17.59 25.57
N GLU A 17 -8.46 -16.77 24.96
CA GLU A 17 -7.24 -17.21 24.30
C GLU A 17 -7.42 -18.25 23.16
N ARG A 18 -8.68 -18.54 22.78
CA ARG A 18 -9.02 -19.59 21.82
C ARG A 18 -9.59 -19.07 20.50
N ALA A 19 -10.31 -17.95 20.53
CA ALA A 19 -11.01 -17.46 19.36
C ALA A 19 -10.70 -15.98 19.08
N LEU A 20 -10.30 -15.67 17.86
CA LEU A 20 -10.18 -14.31 17.40
C LEU A 20 -11.57 -13.75 17.10
N ARG A 21 -11.99 -12.74 17.85
CA ARG A 21 -13.27 -12.09 17.70
C ARG A 21 -13.10 -10.71 17.06
N THR A 22 -13.89 -10.44 16.03
CA THR A 22 -13.95 -9.14 15.37
C THR A 22 -15.37 -8.59 15.50
N GLU A 23 -15.48 -7.41 16.11
CA GLU A 23 -16.76 -6.75 16.40
C GLU A 23 -16.77 -5.34 15.83
N THR A 24 -17.89 -4.96 15.21
CA THR A 24 -18.14 -3.56 14.83
C THR A 24 -19.16 -2.94 15.78
N ILE A 25 -18.78 -1.85 16.42
CA ILE A 25 -19.64 -1.05 17.30
C ILE A 25 -20.04 0.21 16.52
N ILE A 26 -21.32 0.35 16.24
CA ILE A 26 -21.88 1.51 15.55
C ILE A 26 -22.54 2.41 16.60
N ASN A 27 -21.85 3.50 16.99
CA ASN A 27 -22.37 4.44 17.98
C ASN A 27 -23.32 5.47 17.36
N ASN A 28 -23.12 5.82 16.10
CA ASN A 28 -23.97 6.76 15.38
C ASN A 28 -24.36 6.23 14.00
N THR A 29 -25.62 5.87 13.85
CA THR A 29 -26.14 5.33 12.57
C THR A 29 -26.12 6.35 11.42
N ARG A 30 -26.18 7.66 11.74
CA ARG A 30 -26.11 8.75 10.76
C ARG A 30 -24.77 8.80 10.02
N ASP A 31 -23.70 8.27 10.63
CA ASP A 31 -22.39 8.14 9.98
C ASP A 31 -22.46 7.29 8.70
N PHE A 32 -23.48 6.43 8.60
CA PHE A 32 -23.76 5.54 7.48
C PHE A 32 -25.01 5.96 6.69
N GLY A 33 -25.51 7.17 6.89
CA GLY A 33 -26.70 7.67 6.21
C GLY A 33 -28.03 7.08 6.66
N LEU A 34 -28.05 6.37 7.81
CA LEU A 34 -29.22 5.67 8.32
C LEU A 34 -29.76 6.34 9.60
N GLY A 35 -31.09 6.39 9.71
CA GLY A 35 -31.75 6.86 10.94
C GLY A 35 -31.74 5.81 12.04
N ARG A 36 -31.97 6.24 13.29
CA ARG A 36 -32.10 5.35 14.49
C ARG A 36 -33.48 4.68 14.55
N ARG A 37 -33.79 3.85 13.55
CA ARG A 37 -35.05 3.09 13.51
C ARG A 37 -34.76 1.59 13.45
N LEU A 38 -35.57 0.76 14.10
CA LEU A 38 -35.40 -0.70 14.10
C LEU A 38 -35.46 -1.30 12.70
N CYS A 39 -36.24 -0.73 11.78
CA CYS A 39 -36.28 -1.16 10.38
C CYS A 39 -34.92 -1.06 9.66
N ASN A 40 -34.00 -0.23 10.16
CA ASN A 40 -32.65 -0.08 9.61
C ASN A 40 -31.63 -1.10 10.17
N LEU A 41 -32.03 -1.92 11.13
CA LEU A 41 -31.13 -2.90 11.75
C LEU A 41 -30.52 -3.89 10.76
N PRO A 42 -31.26 -4.44 9.76
CA PRO A 42 -30.66 -5.32 8.75
C PRO A 42 -29.55 -4.61 7.93
N ALA A 43 -29.78 -3.36 7.54
CA ALA A 43 -28.80 -2.57 6.81
C ALA A 43 -27.56 -2.27 7.66
N LEU A 44 -27.73 -1.90 8.93
CA LEU A 44 -26.62 -1.67 9.86
C LEU A 44 -25.81 -2.95 10.12
N ARG A 45 -26.49 -4.09 10.23
CA ARG A 45 -25.84 -5.41 10.35
C ARG A 45 -25.00 -5.74 9.11
N ALA A 46 -25.53 -5.49 7.92
CA ALA A 46 -24.80 -5.71 6.67
C ALA A 46 -23.54 -4.81 6.59
N ILE A 47 -23.64 -3.55 7.00
CA ILE A 47 -22.50 -2.61 7.08
C ILE A 47 -21.45 -3.13 8.07
N GLY A 48 -21.85 -3.57 9.27
CA GLY A 48 -20.94 -4.12 10.29
C GLY A 48 -20.19 -5.35 9.78
N PHE A 49 -20.89 -6.30 9.15
CA PHE A 49 -20.24 -7.47 8.55
C PHE A 49 -19.31 -7.11 7.37
N ALA A 50 -19.68 -6.13 6.56
CA ALA A 50 -18.81 -5.66 5.48
C ALA A 50 -17.53 -5.03 6.04
N ALA A 51 -17.64 -4.24 7.11
CA ALA A 51 -16.51 -3.63 7.79
C ALA A 51 -15.55 -4.69 8.38
N ASN A 52 -16.09 -5.68 9.09
CA ASN A 52 -15.31 -6.79 9.64
C ASN A 52 -14.57 -7.57 8.54
N ARG A 53 -15.27 -7.91 7.45
CA ARG A 53 -14.65 -8.62 6.31
C ARG A 53 -13.50 -7.84 5.70
N ARG A 54 -13.60 -6.52 5.58
CA ARG A 54 -12.50 -5.68 5.06
C ARG A 54 -11.26 -5.73 5.95
N VAL A 55 -11.45 -5.66 7.28
CA VAL A 55 -10.31 -5.79 8.21
C VAL A 55 -9.64 -7.13 8.05
N LEU A 56 -10.39 -8.24 8.05
CA LEU A 56 -9.85 -9.58 7.88
C LEU A 56 -9.18 -9.78 6.50
N GLU A 57 -9.72 -9.17 5.44
CA GLU A 57 -9.10 -9.19 4.11
C GLU A 57 -7.75 -8.47 4.11
N VAL A 58 -7.68 -7.28 4.72
CA VAL A 58 -6.43 -6.51 4.83
C VAL A 58 -5.38 -7.29 5.65
N GLU A 59 -5.79 -7.92 6.74
CA GLU A 59 -4.91 -8.78 7.54
C GLU A 59 -4.38 -9.95 6.72
N ARG A 60 -5.25 -10.64 5.99
CA ARG A 60 -4.86 -11.76 5.13
C ARG A 60 -3.87 -11.33 4.05
N ILE A 61 -4.17 -10.27 3.30
CA ILE A 61 -3.28 -9.73 2.27
C ILE A 61 -1.94 -9.30 2.90
N SER A 62 -2.00 -8.73 4.08
CA SER A 62 -0.84 -8.25 4.82
C SER A 62 0.12 -9.35 5.26
N GLN A 63 -0.39 -10.56 5.54
CA GLN A 63 0.43 -11.72 5.90
C GLN A 63 1.09 -12.37 4.67
N HIS A 64 0.40 -12.33 3.53
CA HIS A 64 0.87 -12.90 2.26
C HIS A 64 1.26 -11.79 1.26
N CYS A 65 1.91 -10.74 1.74
CA CYS A 65 2.23 -9.56 0.95
C CYS A 65 3.45 -9.83 0.05
N HIS A 66 3.30 -10.76 -0.90
CA HIS A 66 4.20 -10.93 -2.03
C HIS A 66 3.46 -10.52 -3.30
N LEU A 67 4.13 -9.79 -4.16
CA LEU A 67 3.67 -9.44 -5.48
C LEU A 67 4.34 -10.35 -6.49
N ALA A 68 3.58 -10.87 -7.45
CA ALA A 68 4.18 -11.51 -8.61
C ALA A 68 5.09 -10.50 -9.32
N GLU A 69 6.23 -10.94 -9.81
CA GLU A 69 7.22 -10.10 -10.49
C GLU A 69 6.58 -9.29 -11.63
N SER A 70 5.74 -9.94 -12.44
CA SER A 70 4.99 -9.29 -13.53
C SER A 70 4.12 -8.11 -13.05
N VAL A 71 3.50 -8.23 -11.89
CA VAL A 71 2.68 -7.16 -11.29
C VAL A 71 3.56 -6.03 -10.76
N PHE A 72 4.70 -6.39 -10.15
CA PHE A 72 5.67 -5.40 -9.68
C PHE A 72 6.22 -4.58 -10.85
N GLU A 73 6.65 -5.23 -11.94
CA GLU A 73 7.11 -4.57 -13.16
C GLU A 73 6.02 -3.72 -13.80
N GLN A 74 4.79 -4.23 -13.87
CA GLN A 74 3.65 -3.50 -14.42
C GLN A 74 3.39 -2.19 -13.68
N VAL A 75 3.53 -2.16 -12.36
CA VAL A 75 3.31 -0.97 -11.54
C VAL A 75 4.49 0.00 -11.64
N ASN A 76 5.71 -0.53 -11.73
CA ASN A 76 6.94 0.24 -11.86
C ASN A 76 7.19 0.77 -13.29
N SER A 77 6.40 0.34 -14.29
CA SER A 77 6.53 0.75 -15.68
C SER A 77 5.39 1.67 -16.12
N PRO A 78 5.61 2.57 -17.09
CA PRO A 78 4.53 3.33 -17.71
C PRO A 78 3.54 2.40 -18.40
N ARG A 79 2.25 2.70 -18.32
CA ARG A 79 1.19 1.91 -18.94
C ARG A 79 0.39 2.71 -19.94
N LEU A 80 0.01 2.08 -21.04
CA LEU A 80 -0.95 2.60 -22.01
C LEU A 80 -2.23 1.76 -21.92
N VAL A 81 -3.36 2.39 -21.62
CA VAL A 81 -4.68 1.76 -21.53
C VAL A 81 -5.67 2.64 -22.27
N ASP A 82 -6.36 2.08 -23.26
CA ASP A 82 -7.35 2.79 -24.07
C ASP A 82 -6.82 4.13 -24.63
N GLY A 83 -5.58 4.16 -25.12
CA GLY A 83 -4.94 5.36 -25.63
C GLY A 83 -4.49 6.38 -24.56
N GLN A 84 -4.77 6.14 -23.29
CA GLN A 84 -4.35 6.99 -22.18
C GLN A 84 -3.06 6.46 -21.55
N ARG A 85 -2.06 7.36 -21.43
CA ARG A 85 -0.78 7.02 -20.79
C ARG A 85 -0.81 7.31 -19.30
N ALA A 86 -0.50 6.29 -18.49
CA ALA A 86 -0.22 6.42 -17.07
C ALA A 86 1.30 6.33 -16.84
N ALA A 87 1.85 7.27 -16.09
CA ALA A 87 3.26 7.17 -15.67
C ALA A 87 3.44 6.04 -14.64
N ALA A 88 4.63 5.49 -14.57
CA ALA A 88 5.01 4.47 -13.59
C ALA A 88 4.82 4.94 -12.15
N LEU A 89 4.56 4.00 -11.23
CA LEU A 89 4.58 4.20 -9.78
C LEU A 89 5.85 3.54 -9.20
N PRO A 90 7.04 4.16 -9.32
CA PRO A 90 8.28 3.50 -8.96
C PRO A 90 8.33 3.17 -7.47
N PHE A 91 8.78 1.95 -7.15
CA PHE A 91 9.02 1.53 -5.78
C PHE A 91 10.08 2.40 -5.13
N GLY A 92 9.87 2.80 -3.88
CA GLY A 92 10.79 3.71 -3.17
C GLY A 92 10.67 5.19 -3.53
N ASN A 93 9.92 5.55 -4.59
CA ASN A 93 9.66 6.96 -4.88
C ASN A 93 8.81 7.58 -3.77
N PRO A 94 9.25 8.70 -3.13
CA PRO A 94 8.55 9.28 -1.99
C PRO A 94 7.09 9.64 -2.28
N ARG A 95 6.82 10.20 -3.46
CA ARG A 95 5.46 10.58 -3.87
C ARG A 95 4.57 9.38 -4.15
N ALA A 96 5.08 8.35 -4.85
CA ALA A 96 4.35 7.12 -5.08
C ALA A 96 4.04 6.42 -3.75
N THR A 97 5.02 6.38 -2.84
CA THR A 97 4.87 5.81 -1.50
C THR A 97 3.81 6.57 -0.69
N ALA A 98 3.84 7.91 -0.67
CA ALA A 98 2.83 8.73 0.02
C ALA A 98 1.42 8.49 -0.54
N LEU A 99 1.28 8.40 -1.86
CA LEU A 99 0.00 8.11 -2.52
C LEU A 99 -0.55 6.72 -2.15
N LEU A 100 0.32 5.72 -2.10
CA LEU A 100 -0.05 4.36 -1.71
C LEU A 100 -0.31 4.23 -0.19
N GLN A 101 0.40 4.99 0.65
CA GLN A 101 0.07 5.13 2.08
C GLN A 101 -1.32 5.72 2.28
N ALA A 102 -1.65 6.76 1.52
CA ALA A 102 -2.99 7.33 1.52
C ALA A 102 -4.05 6.29 1.12
N LEU A 103 -3.76 5.49 0.10
CA LEU A 103 -4.65 4.41 -0.32
C LEU A 103 -4.85 3.38 0.80
N CYS A 104 -3.82 3.04 1.57
CA CYS A 104 -3.94 2.15 2.73
C CYS A 104 -4.95 2.66 3.77
N LEU A 105 -5.00 3.97 4.04
CA LEU A 105 -5.98 4.57 4.95
C LEU A 105 -7.42 4.42 4.41
N PHE A 106 -7.59 4.48 3.09
CA PHE A 106 -8.91 4.41 2.46
C PHE A 106 -9.43 2.99 2.24
N ILE A 107 -8.57 1.96 2.32
CA ILE A 107 -8.97 0.56 2.15
C ILE A 107 -10.08 0.16 3.13
N LEU A 108 -10.04 0.68 4.35
CA LEU A 108 -10.99 0.35 5.40
C LEU A 108 -12.31 1.14 5.32
N LEU A 109 -12.41 2.16 4.46
CA LEU A 109 -13.62 2.96 4.34
C LEU A 109 -14.76 2.16 3.70
N PRO A 110 -15.91 1.99 4.37
CA PRO A 110 -17.00 1.14 3.90
C PRO A 110 -17.65 1.64 2.60
N GLU A 111 -17.63 2.95 2.38
CA GLU A 111 -18.27 3.59 1.22
C GLU A 111 -17.27 4.05 0.16
N GLY A 112 -16.00 3.62 0.24
CA GLY A 112 -14.94 4.16 -0.58
C GLY A 112 -14.59 5.63 -0.23
N PHE A 113 -13.73 6.26 -1.01
CA PHE A 113 -13.24 7.60 -0.78
C PHE A 113 -13.56 8.56 -1.94
N ARG A 114 -13.68 9.83 -1.63
CA ARG A 114 -13.84 10.90 -2.62
C ARG A 114 -12.50 11.57 -2.91
N LYS A 115 -12.41 12.21 -4.07
CA LYS A 115 -11.29 13.05 -4.47
C LYS A 115 -10.86 14.01 -3.34
N ALA A 116 -11.83 14.68 -2.70
CA ALA A 116 -11.56 15.63 -1.60
C ALA A 116 -10.86 15.00 -0.38
N ALA A 117 -11.04 13.70 -0.13
CA ALA A 117 -10.38 13.02 0.97
C ALA A 117 -8.85 12.93 0.79
N LEU A 118 -8.37 12.90 -0.46
CA LEU A 118 -6.93 12.93 -0.76
C LEU A 118 -6.31 14.32 -0.49
N LEU A 119 -7.09 15.40 -0.63
CA LEU A 119 -6.61 16.76 -0.33
C LEU A 119 -6.41 16.99 1.17
N GLY A 120 -7.17 16.27 2.01
CA GLY A 120 -7.03 16.34 3.47
C GLY A 120 -5.78 15.63 4.00
N LEU A 121 -5.03 14.94 3.15
CA LEU A 121 -3.77 14.32 3.51
C LEU A 121 -2.67 15.35 3.35
N SER A 122 -1.84 15.50 4.37
CA SER A 122 -0.70 16.44 4.41
C SER A 122 0.42 16.01 3.45
N ILE A 123 0.11 15.92 2.15
CA ILE A 123 1.12 15.77 1.10
C ILE A 123 1.48 17.18 0.67
N GLU A 124 2.71 17.58 0.90
CA GLU A 124 3.23 18.89 0.53
C GLU A 124 2.96 19.19 -0.96
N ASP A 125 2.51 20.39 -1.28
CA ASP A 125 2.21 20.88 -2.64
C ASP A 125 1.17 20.08 -3.44
N TYR A 126 0.20 19.44 -2.77
CA TYR A 126 -0.80 18.62 -3.45
C TYR A 126 -1.96 19.44 -4.03
N THR A 127 -1.81 19.87 -5.26
CA THR A 127 -2.85 20.65 -5.96
C THR A 127 -4.01 19.79 -6.48
N PRO A 128 -5.22 20.36 -6.67
CA PRO A 128 -6.36 19.64 -7.26
C PRO A 128 -6.09 19.02 -8.63
N GLY A 129 -5.21 19.66 -9.43
CA GLY A 129 -4.80 19.12 -10.74
C GLY A 129 -3.91 17.88 -10.61
N ARG A 130 -2.90 17.94 -9.74
CA ARG A 130 -2.01 16.81 -9.43
C ARG A 130 -2.80 15.62 -8.91
N MET A 131 -3.80 15.86 -8.07
CA MET A 131 -4.66 14.83 -7.53
C MET A 131 -5.51 14.14 -8.60
N THR A 132 -6.07 14.91 -9.54
CA THR A 132 -6.83 14.34 -10.67
C THR A 132 -5.93 13.43 -11.51
N TYR A 133 -4.70 13.88 -11.75
CA TYR A 133 -3.69 13.10 -12.45
C TYR A 133 -3.37 11.80 -11.72
N ASP A 134 -3.11 11.86 -10.40
CA ASP A 134 -2.77 10.67 -9.61
C ASP A 134 -3.94 9.69 -9.48
N LEU A 135 -5.19 10.16 -9.37
CA LEU A 135 -6.37 9.29 -9.42
C LEU A 135 -6.51 8.60 -10.79
N CYS A 136 -6.31 9.33 -11.88
CA CYS A 136 -6.30 8.75 -13.21
C CYS A 136 -5.21 7.68 -13.34
N ARG A 137 -4.01 7.99 -12.87
CA ARG A 137 -2.85 7.08 -12.85
C ARG A 137 -3.13 5.81 -12.05
N LEU A 138 -3.65 5.91 -10.81
CA LEU A 138 -4.04 4.75 -10.01
C LEU A 138 -5.10 3.89 -10.70
N ARG A 139 -6.08 4.53 -11.35
CA ARG A 139 -7.14 3.84 -12.08
C ARG A 139 -6.60 3.10 -13.30
N LEU A 140 -5.74 3.72 -14.09
CA LEU A 140 -5.14 3.12 -15.28
C LEU A 140 -4.19 1.95 -14.91
N HIS A 141 -3.54 2.02 -13.75
CA HIS A 141 -2.81 0.88 -13.20
C HIS A 141 -3.71 -0.19 -12.58
N GLY A 142 -5.03 0.02 -12.53
CA GLY A 142 -6.00 -0.94 -11.98
C GLY A 142 -5.98 -1.03 -10.44
N LEU A 143 -5.36 -0.06 -9.76
CA LEU A 143 -5.25 -0.06 -8.30
C LEU A 143 -6.51 0.46 -7.60
N ILE A 144 -7.28 1.29 -8.28
CA ILE A 144 -8.58 1.78 -7.82
C ILE A 144 -9.64 1.61 -8.90
N ALA A 145 -10.88 1.41 -8.48
CA ALA A 145 -12.05 1.42 -9.33
C ALA A 145 -13.00 2.54 -8.92
N ARG A 146 -13.71 3.13 -9.89
CA ARG A 146 -14.77 4.08 -9.60
C ARG A 146 -16.06 3.32 -9.26
N ILE A 147 -16.70 3.67 -8.15
CA ILE A 147 -17.99 3.10 -7.78
C ILE A 147 -19.04 3.65 -8.74
N PRO A 148 -19.80 2.79 -9.45
CA PRO A 148 -20.83 3.21 -10.42
C PRO A 148 -21.79 4.23 -9.83
N HIS A 149 -22.21 5.20 -10.66
CA HIS A 149 -23.16 6.26 -10.31
C HIS A 149 -22.74 7.16 -9.13
N THR A 150 -21.46 7.15 -8.75
CA THR A 150 -20.93 7.97 -7.66
C THR A 150 -19.66 8.74 -8.04
N GLN A 151 -19.30 9.72 -7.20
CA GLN A 151 -18.00 10.42 -7.24
C GLN A 151 -16.99 9.76 -6.29
N ARG A 152 -17.11 8.45 -6.05
CA ARG A 152 -16.29 7.70 -5.09
C ARG A 152 -15.45 6.67 -5.79
N TYR A 153 -14.35 6.34 -5.17
CA TYR A 153 -13.39 5.32 -5.59
C TYR A 153 -13.21 4.30 -4.48
N GLU A 154 -12.90 3.08 -4.86
CA GLU A 154 -12.51 2.01 -3.93
C GLU A 154 -11.19 1.39 -4.40
N ALA A 155 -10.40 0.89 -3.45
CA ALA A 155 -9.20 0.13 -3.75
C ALA A 155 -9.57 -1.27 -4.24
N THR A 156 -9.06 -1.65 -5.41
CA THR A 156 -9.19 -3.01 -5.94
C THR A 156 -8.37 -3.99 -5.08
N HIS A 157 -8.57 -5.29 -5.26
CA HIS A 157 -7.72 -6.29 -4.62
C HIS A 157 -6.23 -6.09 -4.95
N LEU A 158 -5.93 -5.81 -6.23
CA LEU A 158 -4.59 -5.47 -6.68
C LEU A 158 -4.07 -4.20 -5.98
N GLY A 159 -4.90 -3.15 -5.90
CA GLY A 159 -4.56 -1.90 -5.22
C GLY A 159 -4.22 -2.09 -3.74
N LYS A 160 -4.98 -2.93 -3.04
CA LYS A 160 -4.70 -3.29 -1.64
C LYS A 160 -3.34 -3.99 -1.50
N SER A 161 -3.08 -4.99 -2.33
CA SER A 161 -1.82 -5.75 -2.32
C SER A 161 -0.61 -4.86 -2.62
N VAL A 162 -0.70 -4.04 -3.68
CA VAL A 162 0.37 -3.11 -4.07
C VAL A 162 0.60 -2.05 -2.99
N ALA A 163 -0.47 -1.44 -2.46
CA ALA A 163 -0.33 -0.43 -1.42
C ALA A 163 0.36 -0.98 -0.16
N LEU A 164 -0.04 -2.16 0.29
CA LEU A 164 0.57 -2.82 1.45
C LEU A 164 2.02 -3.25 1.19
N PHE A 165 2.31 -3.79 0.00
CA PHE A 165 3.66 -4.18 -0.37
C PHE A 165 4.61 -2.99 -0.45
N PHE A 166 4.20 -1.88 -1.06
CA PHE A 166 5.04 -0.69 -1.22
C PHE A 166 5.25 0.08 0.10
N THR A 167 4.30 0.01 1.02
CA THR A 167 4.34 0.81 2.25
C THR A 167 4.97 0.08 3.44
N LYS A 168 4.66 -1.20 3.64
CA LYS A 168 5.17 -1.97 4.79
C LYS A 168 6.68 -2.18 4.76
N PRO A 169 7.28 -2.75 3.70
CA PRO A 169 8.73 -2.91 3.61
C PRO A 169 9.46 -1.57 3.67
N ASN A 170 8.93 -0.54 2.99
CA ASN A 170 9.53 0.78 3.01
C ASN A 170 9.59 1.36 4.44
N ALA A 171 8.47 1.31 5.17
CA ALA A 171 8.40 1.88 6.53
C ALA A 171 9.17 1.05 7.58
N ARG A 172 9.17 -0.27 7.45
CA ARG A 172 9.70 -1.18 8.49
C ARG A 172 11.13 -1.63 8.26
N VAL A 173 11.57 -1.66 7.02
CA VAL A 173 12.88 -2.22 6.65
C VAL A 173 13.73 -1.17 5.94
N LEU A 174 13.26 -0.62 4.80
CA LEU A 174 14.08 0.24 3.97
C LEU A 174 14.44 1.56 4.65
N ARG A 175 13.46 2.29 5.19
CA ARG A 175 13.73 3.57 5.87
C ARG A 175 14.67 3.42 7.07
N PRO A 176 14.42 2.51 8.03
CA PRO A 176 15.34 2.30 9.13
C PRO A 176 16.70 1.78 8.69
N GLY A 177 16.74 0.86 7.71
CA GLY A 177 18.00 0.31 7.20
C GLY A 177 18.84 1.36 6.46
N LEU A 178 18.22 2.14 5.58
CA LEU A 178 18.92 3.20 4.83
C LEU A 178 19.40 4.33 5.74
N SER A 179 18.65 4.72 6.77
CA SER A 179 19.12 5.73 7.71
C SER A 179 20.37 5.27 8.48
N GLN A 180 20.49 3.96 8.78
CA GLN A 180 21.64 3.40 9.43
C GLN A 180 22.87 3.32 8.51
N LEU A 181 22.66 3.13 7.20
CA LEU A 181 23.74 3.05 6.20
C LEU A 181 24.26 4.43 5.77
N LEU A 182 23.37 5.42 5.69
CA LEU A 182 23.72 6.75 5.13
C LEU A 182 24.26 7.73 6.18
N ASP A 183 23.85 7.62 7.44
CA ASP A 183 24.12 8.67 8.43
C ASP A 183 25.39 8.42 9.30
N GLY A 184 26.13 7.32 9.10
CA GLY A 184 27.23 6.99 10.02
C GLY A 184 26.80 7.07 11.49
N CYS A 185 25.53 6.80 11.75
CA CYS A 185 24.84 7.15 12.98
C CYS A 185 25.37 6.35 14.16
N PRO A 186 25.60 6.99 15.31
CA PRO A 186 25.94 6.27 16.53
C PRO A 186 24.76 5.38 16.92
N GLU A 187 25.07 4.11 17.18
CA GLU A 187 24.20 3.04 17.71
C GLU A 187 22.68 3.17 17.44
N ALA A 188 22.20 2.35 16.53
CA ALA A 188 20.79 2.24 16.22
C ALA A 188 19.95 2.04 17.50
N PRO A 189 18.85 2.80 17.67
CA PRO A 189 18.00 2.66 18.84
C PRO A 189 17.31 1.30 18.95
N ASN A 190 17.46 0.43 17.93
CA ASN A 190 16.88 -0.90 17.90
C ASN A 190 17.92 -1.94 17.41
N ARG A 191 18.75 -2.42 18.33
CA ARG A 191 19.76 -3.47 18.06
C ARG A 191 19.19 -4.70 17.33
N PRO A 192 18.02 -5.28 17.69
CA PRO A 192 17.47 -6.42 16.99
C PRO A 192 17.16 -6.16 15.52
N LEU A 193 16.72 -4.95 15.16
CA LEU A 193 16.47 -4.58 13.77
C LEU A 193 17.76 -4.44 12.97
N ALA A 194 18.80 -3.82 13.56
CA ALA A 194 20.11 -3.68 12.92
C ALA A 194 20.76 -5.04 12.64
N GLU A 195 20.66 -5.98 13.58
CA GLU A 195 21.14 -7.35 13.40
C GLU A 195 20.33 -8.12 12.34
N ALA A 196 19.02 -7.90 12.24
CA ALA A 196 18.19 -8.51 11.21
C ALA A 196 18.54 -7.97 9.81
N VAL A 197 18.81 -6.67 9.68
CA VAL A 197 19.26 -6.06 8.42
C VAL A 197 20.62 -6.61 8.01
N LYS A 198 21.61 -6.70 8.93
CA LYS A 198 22.91 -7.30 8.65
C LYS A 198 22.82 -8.76 8.20
N ARG A 199 21.94 -9.55 8.81
CA ARG A 199 21.70 -10.94 8.37
C ARG A 199 21.06 -11.00 6.98
N LEU A 200 20.17 -10.06 6.67
CA LEU A 200 19.56 -9.95 5.34
C LEU A 200 20.61 -9.59 4.30
N ASP A 201 21.48 -8.61 4.56
CA ASP A 201 22.56 -8.23 3.66
C ASP A 201 23.52 -9.40 3.41
N ALA A 202 23.91 -10.12 4.45
CA ALA A 202 24.75 -11.31 4.31
C ALA A 202 24.08 -12.40 3.46
N ALA A 203 22.78 -12.63 3.64
CA ALA A 203 22.02 -13.58 2.83
C ALA A 203 21.90 -13.13 1.36
N PHE A 204 21.79 -11.84 1.09
CA PHE A 204 21.84 -11.30 -0.28
C PHE A 204 23.24 -11.49 -0.91
N ASP A 205 24.31 -11.24 -0.16
CA ASP A 205 25.67 -11.44 -0.66
C ASP A 205 25.93 -12.92 -1.00
N GLU A 206 25.45 -13.85 -0.17
CA GLU A 206 25.50 -15.29 -0.45
C GLU A 206 24.70 -15.65 -1.71
N LEU A 207 23.47 -15.16 -1.85
CA LEU A 207 22.62 -15.37 -3.02
C LEU A 207 23.27 -14.85 -4.30
N ILE A 208 23.87 -13.66 -4.25
CA ILE A 208 24.61 -13.06 -5.37
C ILE A 208 25.83 -13.90 -5.73
N ALA A 209 26.53 -14.43 -4.75
CA ALA A 209 27.70 -15.29 -4.95
C ALA A 209 27.30 -16.65 -5.54
N GLU A 210 26.25 -17.29 -5.02
CA GLU A 210 25.71 -18.56 -5.53
C GLU A 210 25.15 -18.42 -6.95
N ALA A 211 24.43 -17.35 -7.23
CA ALA A 211 23.86 -17.08 -8.56
C ALA A 211 24.92 -16.73 -9.60
N LYS A 212 26.22 -16.65 -9.22
CA LYS A 212 27.33 -16.20 -10.09
C LYS A 212 27.02 -14.90 -10.82
N LEU A 213 26.21 -14.05 -10.21
CA LEU A 213 25.86 -12.71 -10.69
C LEU A 213 26.99 -11.70 -10.49
N ALA A 214 28.18 -12.19 -10.08
CA ALA A 214 29.39 -11.38 -10.02
C ALA A 214 29.68 -10.80 -11.39
N ALA A 215 29.70 -9.52 -11.45
CA ALA A 215 30.24 -8.50 -12.39
C ALA A 215 30.83 -8.89 -13.78
N ARG A 216 30.72 -10.12 -14.24
CA ARG A 216 31.22 -10.55 -15.56
C ARG A 216 30.39 -9.96 -16.73
N ASN A 217 29.17 -9.52 -16.52
CA ASN A 217 28.28 -9.10 -17.62
C ASN A 217 28.32 -7.61 -17.95
N LEU A 218 28.88 -6.77 -17.07
CA LEU A 218 28.96 -5.32 -17.37
C LEU A 218 30.13 -4.94 -18.27
N THR A 219 31.17 -5.73 -18.34
CA THR A 219 32.30 -5.49 -19.26
C THR A 219 32.01 -5.90 -20.69
N HIS A 220 31.09 -6.86 -20.92
CA HIS A 220 30.72 -7.29 -22.27
C HIS A 220 29.75 -6.31 -22.97
N LEU A 221 28.90 -5.61 -22.21
CA LEU A 221 27.98 -4.60 -22.75
C LEU A 221 28.73 -3.29 -23.11
N ARG A 222 29.80 -2.95 -22.36
CA ARG A 222 30.62 -1.76 -22.66
C ARG A 222 31.47 -1.92 -23.95
N ARG A 223 31.84 -3.13 -24.34
CA ARG A 223 32.61 -3.38 -25.58
C ARG A 223 31.76 -3.38 -26.86
N LYS A 224 30.45 -3.60 -26.78
CA LYS A 224 29.55 -3.55 -27.94
C LYS A 224 29.11 -2.16 -28.36
N ASN A 225 29.23 -1.16 -27.50
CA ASN A 225 28.80 0.22 -27.74
C ASN A 225 29.94 1.20 -27.90
N ALA A 226 31.16 0.77 -28.16
CA ALA A 226 32.24 1.68 -28.55
C ALA A 226 32.06 2.11 -30.00
N PRO A 227 31.94 3.43 -30.32
CA PRO A 227 31.87 3.88 -31.68
C PRO A 227 33.17 3.52 -32.41
N LYS A 228 33.06 2.86 -33.57
CA LYS A 228 34.18 2.63 -34.47
C LYS A 228 34.64 4.02 -34.96
N ALA A 229 35.82 4.45 -34.47
CA ALA A 229 36.52 5.55 -35.06
C ALA A 229 36.94 5.13 -36.47
N GLY A 230 36.43 5.80 -37.46
CA GLY A 230 36.85 5.85 -38.84
C GLY A 230 37.17 7.29 -39.20
#